data_d08acffe4d7c03e049eb02771d2ecbbc
#
_entry.id   d08acffe4d7c03e049eb02771d2ecbbc
#
_cell.length_a   1.000
_cell.length_b   1.000
_cell.length_c   1.000
_cell.angle_alpha   90.00
_cell.angle_beta   90.00
_cell.angle_gamma   90.00
#
_symmetry.space_group_name_H-M   'P 1'
#
loop_
_entity.id
_entity.type
_entity.pdbx_description
1 polymer ?
#
loop_
_entity_poly.entity_id
_entity_poly.type
_entity_poly.pdbx_seq_one_letter_code
_entity_poly.pdbx_strand_id
1 'polypeptide(L)'
;MTNHTHREVRLVARPEGPVKDDLFEIAEVPVPEPGPGQVLVRNTHMGVAAVMRTLMDENTDVPMPSFEIGAPLNGPAVGEVVAAPGTDLTPGDLVEHRLGWREYALLDADQAHRLEPGLMPDPAAYLSQGPTALMGIERGAEVRSGDTVFVTGAAGGVGSLAGQIARQFGAARVIGSTGSRQKADRLIGELGYDAVVIRGAGPIEDQLREAAPDGVDAVFDNVGGEQLTAAIAVANRGARIAIVGALASQLATEATNASDTSDASDASDASDASKTEIDTLSLLSRSITLRGIALYDHLDLIPQWNRRFAEGLRTGTLSFPHARLRGIEQAPQALRELTEGRHLGAVIVEL
;
A
#
# COMPACT_ATOMS: atom_id res chain seq x y z
N MET A 1 -3.69 20.47 37.22
CA MET A 1 -3.85 19.89 35.86
C MET A 1 -2.90 18.71 35.79
N THR A 2 -3.41 17.49 35.73
CA THR A 2 -2.58 16.32 35.50
C THR A 2 -2.07 16.43 34.06
N ASN A 3 -0.77 16.68 33.90
CA ASN A 3 -0.09 16.66 32.60
C ASN A 3 -0.17 15.22 32.06
N HIS A 4 -1.21 14.90 31.30
CA HIS A 4 -1.26 13.64 30.60
C HIS A 4 -0.31 13.73 29.41
N THR A 5 0.62 12.79 29.33
CA THR A 5 1.53 12.61 28.19
C THR A 5 1.06 11.49 27.27
N HIS A 6 1.53 11.52 26.04
CA HIS A 6 1.35 10.46 25.07
C HIS A 6 2.64 10.25 24.28
N ARG A 7 2.73 9.13 23.57
CA ARG A 7 3.90 8.78 22.78
C ARG A 7 3.67 9.07 21.30
N GLU A 8 4.73 9.47 20.63
CA GLU A 8 4.79 9.62 19.17
C GLU A 8 6.13 9.11 18.63
N VAL A 9 6.14 8.63 17.38
CA VAL A 9 7.34 8.15 16.70
C VAL A 9 7.84 9.21 15.75
N ARG A 10 9.07 9.65 15.96
CA ARG A 10 9.78 10.68 15.17
C ARG A 10 10.83 10.05 14.29
N LEU A 11 11.02 10.61 13.09
CA LEU A 11 12.18 10.31 12.26
C LEU A 11 13.38 11.10 12.78
N VAL A 12 14.48 10.45 13.13
CA VAL A 12 15.69 11.12 13.65
C VAL A 12 16.84 11.19 12.65
N ALA A 13 16.82 10.33 11.64
CA ALA A 13 17.79 10.33 10.55
C ALA A 13 17.19 9.82 9.25
N ARG A 14 17.75 10.21 8.12
CA ARG A 14 17.41 9.66 6.80
C ARG A 14 18.02 8.27 6.65
N PRO A 15 17.32 7.30 6.03
CA PRO A 15 17.89 5.98 5.81
C PRO A 15 19.00 6.00 4.75
N GLU A 16 20.12 5.39 5.08
CA GLU A 16 21.20 5.05 4.13
C GLU A 16 21.10 3.55 3.79
N GLY A 17 20.01 3.14 3.12
CA GLY A 17 19.73 1.73 2.81
C GLY A 17 18.46 1.20 3.50
N PRO A 18 18.47 -0.07 3.98
CA PRO A 18 17.30 -0.68 4.63
C PRO A 18 16.83 0.09 5.85
N VAL A 19 15.52 0.05 6.11
CA VAL A 19 14.92 0.64 7.31
C VAL A 19 15.46 -0.05 8.56
N LYS A 20 16.00 0.75 9.53
CA LYS A 20 16.51 0.27 10.81
C LYS A 20 15.78 0.97 11.95
N ASP A 21 15.75 0.34 13.11
CA ASP A 21 15.04 0.85 14.28
C ASP A 21 15.67 2.13 14.86
N ASP A 22 16.98 2.34 14.65
CA ASP A 22 17.75 3.53 15.09
C ASP A 22 17.43 4.80 14.28
N LEU A 23 16.67 4.69 13.19
CA LEU A 23 16.14 5.83 12.44
C LEU A 23 14.97 6.52 13.15
N PHE A 24 14.47 5.93 14.23
CA PHE A 24 13.27 6.40 14.92
C PHE A 24 13.51 6.64 16.39
N GLU A 25 12.82 7.65 16.92
CA GLU A 25 12.72 7.93 18.35
C GLU A 25 11.27 7.85 18.78
N ILE A 26 11.02 7.23 19.93
CA ILE A 26 9.71 7.28 20.59
C ILE A 26 9.78 8.39 21.65
N ALA A 27 9.14 9.51 21.33
CA ALA A 27 9.12 10.68 22.20
C ALA A 27 7.85 10.70 23.06
N GLU A 28 7.99 11.07 24.31
CA GLU A 28 6.87 11.33 25.21
C GLU A 28 6.59 12.83 25.27
N VAL A 29 5.38 13.25 24.87
CA VAL A 29 5.00 14.65 24.76
C VAL A 29 3.64 14.91 25.46
N PRO A 30 3.35 16.15 25.88
CA PRO A 30 2.03 16.47 26.46
C PRO A 30 0.90 16.22 25.46
N VAL A 31 -0.23 15.69 25.96
CA VAL A 31 -1.47 15.60 25.16
C VAL A 31 -1.94 17.03 24.83
N PRO A 32 -2.12 17.39 23.55
CA PRO A 32 -2.53 18.74 23.17
C PRO A 32 -3.99 19.02 23.56
N GLU A 33 -4.33 20.29 23.79
CA GLU A 33 -5.70 20.72 24.04
C GLU A 33 -6.30 21.30 22.74
N PRO A 34 -7.49 20.84 22.30
CA PRO A 34 -8.12 21.36 21.09
C PRO A 34 -8.75 22.73 21.31
N GLY A 35 -8.45 23.68 20.41
CA GLY A 35 -9.16 24.94 20.27
C GLY A 35 -10.46 24.82 19.48
N PRO A 36 -11.25 25.90 19.37
CA PRO A 36 -12.46 25.91 18.52
C PRO A 36 -12.14 25.52 17.06
N GLY A 37 -12.91 24.59 16.50
CA GLY A 37 -12.69 24.06 15.13
C GLY A 37 -11.65 22.96 15.04
N GLN A 38 -11.02 22.57 16.15
CA GLN A 38 -10.08 21.47 16.21
C GLN A 38 -10.67 20.22 16.87
N VAL A 39 -10.08 19.08 16.58
CA VAL A 39 -10.50 17.77 17.09
C VAL A 39 -9.29 17.07 17.68
N LEU A 40 -9.42 16.67 18.95
CA LEU A 40 -8.47 15.77 19.59
C LEU A 40 -8.96 14.33 19.41
N VAL A 41 -8.14 13.51 18.77
CA VAL A 41 -8.42 12.09 18.49
C VAL A 41 -7.43 11.23 19.25
N ARG A 42 -7.91 10.21 19.94
CA ARG A 42 -7.12 9.10 20.46
C ARG A 42 -7.05 8.03 19.38
N ASN A 43 -5.88 7.86 18.79
CA ASN A 43 -5.64 6.83 17.78
C ASN A 43 -5.80 5.43 18.38
N THR A 44 -6.47 4.54 17.65
CA THR A 44 -6.63 3.12 18.02
C THR A 44 -5.91 2.20 17.05
N HIS A 45 -5.83 2.60 15.79
CA HIS A 45 -5.16 1.84 14.74
C HIS A 45 -4.46 2.78 13.79
N MET A 46 -3.30 2.39 13.30
CA MET A 46 -2.64 3.06 12.19
C MET A 46 -2.16 2.06 11.13
N GLY A 47 -2.23 2.47 9.86
CA GLY A 47 -1.73 1.71 8.73
C GLY A 47 -0.28 2.05 8.43
N VAL A 48 0.50 1.03 8.07
CA VAL A 48 1.87 1.17 7.59
C VAL A 48 1.92 0.77 6.11
N ALA A 49 2.52 1.60 5.27
CA ALA A 49 2.56 1.41 3.82
C ALA A 49 3.98 1.61 3.27
N ALA A 50 4.30 0.92 2.16
CA ALA A 50 5.63 0.95 1.55
C ALA A 50 6.08 2.36 1.14
N VAL A 51 5.15 3.21 0.70
CA VAL A 51 5.45 4.61 0.35
C VAL A 51 6.09 5.40 1.50
N MET A 52 5.87 5.00 2.75
CA MET A 52 6.49 5.66 3.90
C MET A 52 8.02 5.57 3.87
N ARG A 53 8.59 4.48 3.33
CA ARG A 53 10.05 4.39 3.12
C ARG A 53 10.52 5.48 2.16
N THR A 54 9.82 5.68 1.05
CA THR A 54 10.15 6.75 0.08
C THR A 54 10.04 8.13 0.70
N LEU A 55 9.03 8.37 1.54
CA LEU A 55 8.84 9.66 2.22
C LEU A 55 9.89 9.95 3.30
N MET A 56 10.71 8.98 3.69
CA MET A 56 11.86 9.20 4.56
C MET A 56 13.05 9.86 3.83
N ASP A 57 13.09 9.81 2.49
CA ASP A 57 14.10 10.46 1.68
C ASP A 57 13.81 11.98 1.57
N GLU A 58 14.84 12.79 1.35
CA GLU A 58 14.68 14.26 1.28
C GLU A 58 13.98 14.70 0.01
N ASN A 59 14.35 14.07 -1.12
CA ASN A 59 13.78 14.36 -2.42
C ASN A 59 13.11 13.10 -2.97
N THR A 60 11.82 13.23 -3.29
CA THR A 60 11.02 12.13 -3.84
C THR A 60 10.12 12.64 -4.94
N ASP A 61 9.96 11.85 -6.02
CA ASP A 61 9.03 12.13 -7.11
C ASP A 61 7.56 11.81 -6.75
N VAL A 62 7.33 11.31 -5.51
CA VAL A 62 5.97 11.05 -5.03
C VAL A 62 5.30 12.38 -4.68
N PRO A 63 4.05 12.65 -5.13
CA PRO A 63 3.34 13.91 -4.86
C PRO A 63 2.81 13.98 -3.42
N MET A 64 3.67 13.69 -2.46
CA MET A 64 3.43 13.75 -1.02
C MET A 64 4.66 14.38 -0.35
N PRO A 65 4.49 15.17 0.72
CA PRO A 65 5.63 15.75 1.43
C PRO A 65 6.47 14.67 2.08
N SER A 66 7.80 14.81 1.96
CA SER A 66 8.75 14.00 2.72
C SER A 66 8.60 14.21 4.22
N PHE A 67 8.92 13.20 5.01
CA PHE A 67 8.94 13.34 6.47
C PHE A 67 10.07 14.27 6.91
N GLU A 68 9.80 15.09 7.93
CA GLU A 68 10.76 16.01 8.52
C GLU A 68 11.53 15.32 9.66
N ILE A 69 12.84 15.54 9.72
CA ILE A 69 13.66 15.04 10.83
C ILE A 69 13.28 15.76 12.13
N GLY A 70 13.08 15.01 13.21
CA GLY A 70 12.66 15.51 14.51
C GLY A 70 11.14 15.68 14.65
N ALA A 71 10.38 15.53 13.56
CA ALA A 71 8.91 15.55 13.58
C ALA A 71 8.32 14.14 13.61
N PRO A 72 7.10 13.96 14.17
CA PRO A 72 6.40 12.68 14.10
C PRO A 72 5.99 12.35 12.66
N LEU A 73 6.09 11.08 12.29
CA LEU A 73 5.66 10.61 10.98
C LEU A 73 4.15 10.77 10.84
N ASN A 74 3.69 10.74 9.60
CA ASN A 74 2.29 10.81 9.24
C ASN A 74 1.88 9.56 8.44
N GLY A 75 0.62 9.19 8.54
CA GLY A 75 0.05 8.06 7.82
C GLY A 75 -1.41 7.85 8.18
N PRO A 76 -2.12 6.94 7.49
CA PRO A 76 -3.52 6.68 7.77
C PRO A 76 -3.71 6.15 9.19
N ALA A 77 -4.72 6.67 9.88
CA ALA A 77 -5.10 6.24 11.21
C ALA A 77 -6.61 6.27 11.39
N VAL A 78 -7.08 5.41 12.27
CA VAL A 78 -8.44 5.42 12.82
C VAL A 78 -8.35 5.66 14.31
N GLY A 79 -9.19 6.54 14.82
CA GLY A 79 -9.22 6.87 16.22
C GLY A 79 -10.58 7.34 16.70
N GLU A 80 -10.70 7.47 18.00
CA GLU A 80 -11.89 7.93 18.70
C GLU A 80 -11.75 9.40 19.07
N VAL A 81 -12.74 10.22 18.76
CA VAL A 81 -12.77 11.61 19.14
C VAL A 81 -12.85 11.73 20.67
N VAL A 82 -11.92 12.47 21.25
CA VAL A 82 -11.87 12.77 22.69
C VAL A 82 -12.53 14.12 23.01
N ALA A 83 -12.23 15.12 22.17
CA ALA A 83 -12.81 16.46 22.29
C ALA A 83 -12.83 17.15 20.91
N ALA A 84 -13.89 17.91 20.63
CA ALA A 84 -14.07 18.58 19.33
C ALA A 84 -14.86 19.89 19.47
N PRO A 85 -14.36 20.89 20.20
CA PRO A 85 -15.11 22.13 20.49
C PRO A 85 -15.40 22.90 19.20
N GLY A 86 -16.67 23.30 19.01
CA GLY A 86 -17.11 24.09 17.86
C GLY A 86 -17.15 23.36 16.53
N THR A 87 -17.25 22.02 16.55
CA THR A 87 -17.38 21.16 15.37
C THR A 87 -18.66 20.30 15.46
N ASP A 88 -18.97 19.58 14.38
CA ASP A 88 -20.09 18.62 14.34
C ASP A 88 -19.71 17.23 14.90
N LEU A 89 -18.44 17.03 15.27
CA LEU A 89 -17.95 15.78 15.85
C LEU A 89 -18.19 15.77 17.36
N THR A 90 -18.45 14.60 17.91
CA THR A 90 -18.71 14.40 19.34
C THR A 90 -17.75 13.36 19.92
N PRO A 91 -17.41 13.46 21.23
CA PRO A 91 -16.64 12.42 21.89
C PRO A 91 -17.26 11.04 21.70
N GLY A 92 -16.43 10.06 21.32
CA GLY A 92 -16.85 8.71 20.96
C GLY A 92 -17.10 8.49 19.48
N ASP A 93 -17.17 9.53 18.64
CA ASP A 93 -17.20 9.35 17.20
C ASP A 93 -15.91 8.68 16.72
N LEU A 94 -16.02 7.72 15.82
CA LEU A 94 -14.88 7.10 15.14
C LEU A 94 -14.55 7.91 13.89
N VAL A 95 -13.27 8.24 13.72
CA VAL A 95 -12.79 9.04 12.58
C VAL A 95 -11.57 8.42 11.93
N GLU A 96 -11.45 8.61 10.61
CA GLU A 96 -10.25 8.36 9.83
C GLU A 96 -9.53 9.67 9.54
N HIS A 97 -8.20 9.66 9.61
CA HIS A 97 -7.35 10.81 9.31
C HIS A 97 -5.92 10.39 8.91
N ARG A 98 -5.02 11.37 8.70
CA ARG A 98 -3.65 11.13 8.22
C ARG A 98 -2.55 11.33 9.27
N LEU A 99 -2.89 11.59 10.53
CA LEU A 99 -1.93 11.79 11.62
C LEU A 99 -1.78 10.53 12.49
N GLY A 100 -1.38 9.42 11.89
CA GLY A 100 -0.87 8.22 12.57
C GLY A 100 0.50 8.46 13.21
N TRP A 101 1.15 7.41 13.68
CA TRP A 101 2.46 7.41 14.34
C TRP A 101 2.50 8.19 15.66
N ARG A 102 1.34 8.35 16.31
CA ARG A 102 1.15 8.96 17.63
C ARG A 102 -0.10 8.43 18.29
N GLU A 103 -0.13 8.42 19.62
CA GLU A 103 -1.29 7.94 20.37
C GLU A 103 -2.44 8.95 20.37
N TYR A 104 -2.14 10.26 20.37
CA TYR A 104 -3.13 11.34 20.24
C TYR A 104 -2.77 12.26 19.08
N ALA A 105 -3.78 12.58 18.29
CA ALA A 105 -3.66 13.50 17.16
C ALA A 105 -4.56 14.72 17.35
N LEU A 106 -4.02 15.91 17.14
CA LEU A 106 -4.77 17.16 17.06
C LEU A 106 -4.90 17.57 15.60
N LEU A 107 -6.13 17.70 15.10
CA LEU A 107 -6.44 17.99 13.70
C LEU A 107 -7.38 19.18 13.60
N ASP A 108 -7.42 19.82 12.44
CA ASP A 108 -8.55 20.65 12.06
C ASP A 108 -9.75 19.75 11.68
N ALA A 109 -10.98 20.21 11.94
CA ALA A 109 -12.17 19.37 11.84
C ALA A 109 -12.40 18.80 10.41
N ASP A 110 -11.98 19.51 9.37
CA ASP A 110 -12.07 19.08 7.97
C ASP A 110 -11.12 17.92 7.61
N GLN A 111 -10.13 17.67 8.44
CA GLN A 111 -9.19 16.54 8.29
C GLN A 111 -9.66 15.27 9.00
N ALA A 112 -10.68 15.36 9.84
CA ALA A 112 -11.25 14.25 10.59
C ALA A 112 -12.52 13.73 9.89
N HIS A 113 -12.38 12.62 9.16
CA HIS A 113 -13.51 12.05 8.41
C HIS A 113 -14.27 11.07 9.28
N ARG A 114 -15.52 11.43 9.65
CA ARG A 114 -16.38 10.57 10.46
C ARG A 114 -16.65 9.25 9.74
N LEU A 115 -16.47 8.14 10.45
CA LEU A 115 -16.77 6.80 9.99
C LEU A 115 -18.19 6.39 10.39
N GLU A 116 -18.85 5.63 9.52
CA GLU A 116 -20.20 5.11 9.79
C GLU A 116 -20.13 4.05 10.90
N PRO A 117 -20.85 4.24 12.04
CA PRO A 117 -20.82 3.30 13.14
C PRO A 117 -21.32 1.91 12.72
N GLY A 118 -20.55 0.87 13.02
CA GLY A 118 -20.92 -0.52 12.74
C GLY A 118 -20.86 -0.94 11.27
N LEU A 119 -20.42 -0.08 10.35
CA LEU A 119 -20.26 -0.46 8.94
C LEU A 119 -19.20 -1.56 8.80
N MET A 120 -18.01 -1.35 9.37
CA MET A 120 -16.95 -2.37 9.36
C MET A 120 -16.99 -3.23 10.64
N PRO A 121 -16.77 -4.54 10.54
CA PRO A 121 -16.73 -5.42 11.71
C PRO A 121 -15.53 -5.12 12.63
N ASP A 122 -14.51 -4.47 12.08
CA ASP A 122 -13.25 -4.14 12.73
C ASP A 122 -12.76 -2.78 12.20
N PRO A 123 -12.45 -1.79 13.08
CA PRO A 123 -11.93 -0.49 12.65
C PRO A 123 -10.68 -0.57 11.78
N ALA A 124 -9.82 -1.57 11.96
CA ALA A 124 -8.64 -1.78 11.12
C ALA A 124 -8.99 -1.94 9.62
N ALA A 125 -10.21 -2.37 9.28
CA ALA A 125 -10.64 -2.56 7.91
C ALA A 125 -10.75 -1.24 7.12
N TYR A 126 -10.97 -0.12 7.79
CA TYR A 126 -10.91 1.21 7.15
C TYR A 126 -9.51 1.58 6.66
N LEU A 127 -8.47 0.98 7.25
CA LEU A 127 -7.08 1.17 6.83
C LEU A 127 -6.66 0.23 5.69
N SER A 128 -7.61 -0.47 5.08
CA SER A 128 -7.35 -1.32 3.92
C SER A 128 -6.92 -0.48 2.71
N GLN A 129 -5.98 -1.02 1.93
CA GLN A 129 -5.54 -0.39 0.67
C GLN A 129 -6.48 -0.72 -0.51
N GLY A 130 -7.71 -1.08 -0.20
CA GLY A 130 -8.73 -1.47 -1.16
C GLY A 130 -9.20 -0.37 -2.11
N PRO A 131 -9.30 0.91 -1.71
CA PRO A 131 -9.60 1.99 -2.67
C PRO A 131 -8.61 2.02 -3.83
N THR A 132 -7.31 1.86 -3.56
CA THR A 132 -6.26 1.78 -4.59
C THR A 132 -6.43 0.53 -5.46
N ALA A 133 -6.74 -0.62 -4.85
CA ALA A 133 -6.97 -1.85 -5.58
C ALA A 133 -8.21 -1.75 -6.50
N LEU A 134 -9.31 -1.20 -5.99
CA LEU A 134 -10.54 -0.98 -6.77
C LEU A 134 -10.29 -0.04 -7.94
N MET A 135 -9.65 1.10 -7.69
CA MET A 135 -9.29 2.07 -8.72
C MET A 135 -8.49 1.44 -9.86
N GLY A 136 -7.43 0.70 -9.52
CA GLY A 136 -6.58 0.08 -10.53
C GLY A 136 -7.28 -1.03 -11.33
N ILE A 137 -8.17 -1.81 -10.71
CA ILE A 137 -8.96 -2.84 -11.41
C ILE A 137 -10.06 -2.22 -12.27
N GLU A 138 -10.85 -1.30 -11.70
CA GLU A 138 -12.04 -0.75 -12.36
C GLU A 138 -11.70 0.30 -13.42
N ARG A 139 -10.83 1.28 -13.05
CA ARG A 139 -10.55 2.46 -13.90
C ARG A 139 -9.20 2.41 -14.59
N GLY A 140 -8.26 1.67 -14.02
CA GLY A 140 -6.91 1.53 -14.57
C GLY A 140 -6.84 0.44 -15.64
N ALA A 141 -6.94 -0.82 -15.24
CA ALA A 141 -6.89 -1.98 -16.11
C ALA A 141 -8.24 -2.32 -16.76
N GLU A 142 -9.34 -1.68 -16.32
CA GLU A 142 -10.69 -1.89 -16.86
C GLU A 142 -11.00 -3.38 -17.01
N VAL A 143 -10.83 -4.14 -15.93
CA VAL A 143 -11.00 -5.59 -15.92
C VAL A 143 -12.43 -5.97 -16.33
N ARG A 144 -12.55 -6.96 -17.22
CA ARG A 144 -13.80 -7.41 -17.82
C ARG A 144 -14.03 -8.88 -17.53
N SER A 145 -15.28 -9.29 -17.69
CA SER A 145 -15.65 -10.71 -17.60
C SER A 145 -14.90 -11.52 -18.66
N GLY A 146 -14.28 -12.62 -18.20
CA GLY A 146 -13.49 -13.51 -19.03
C GLY A 146 -11.99 -13.17 -19.11
N ASP A 147 -11.55 -12.01 -18.59
CA ASP A 147 -10.13 -11.63 -18.64
C ASP A 147 -9.23 -12.58 -17.84
N THR A 148 -8.02 -12.80 -18.37
CA THR A 148 -6.86 -13.26 -17.61
C THR A 148 -6.14 -12.04 -17.05
N VAL A 149 -6.07 -11.95 -15.72
CA VAL A 149 -5.52 -10.80 -14.99
C VAL A 149 -4.20 -11.16 -14.33
N PHE A 150 -3.16 -10.35 -14.53
CA PHE A 150 -1.91 -10.46 -13.79
C PHE A 150 -1.78 -9.32 -12.78
N VAL A 151 -1.51 -9.66 -11.52
CA VAL A 151 -1.33 -8.71 -10.40
C VAL A 151 0.10 -8.82 -9.89
N THR A 152 0.91 -7.79 -10.09
CA THR A 152 2.25 -7.77 -9.52
C THR A 152 2.23 -7.38 -8.05
N GLY A 153 3.16 -7.92 -7.25
CA GLY A 153 3.18 -7.67 -5.81
C GLY A 153 1.91 -8.15 -5.10
N ALA A 154 1.34 -9.27 -5.56
CA ALA A 154 0.05 -9.81 -5.11
C ALA A 154 -0.06 -10.06 -3.61
N ALA A 155 1.06 -10.28 -2.91
CA ALA A 155 1.09 -10.55 -1.47
C ALA A 155 1.08 -9.29 -0.60
N GLY A 156 1.16 -8.08 -1.18
CA GLY A 156 1.09 -6.82 -0.45
C GLY A 156 -0.35 -6.38 -0.12
N GLY A 157 -0.49 -5.29 0.63
CA GLY A 157 -1.80 -4.79 1.07
C GLY A 157 -2.74 -4.43 -0.08
N VAL A 158 -2.23 -3.85 -1.17
CA VAL A 158 -3.00 -3.54 -2.39
C VAL A 158 -3.27 -4.82 -3.19
N GLY A 159 -2.19 -5.58 -3.51
CA GLY A 159 -2.29 -6.74 -4.39
C GLY A 159 -3.20 -7.84 -3.83
N SER A 160 -3.17 -8.08 -2.52
CA SER A 160 -4.02 -9.10 -1.87
C SER A 160 -5.52 -8.83 -2.00
N LEU A 161 -5.89 -7.57 -2.23
CA LEU A 161 -7.27 -7.16 -2.52
C LEU A 161 -7.54 -7.07 -4.03
N ALA A 162 -6.55 -6.67 -4.84
CA ALA A 162 -6.72 -6.53 -6.28
C ALA A 162 -7.16 -7.83 -6.96
N GLY A 163 -6.57 -8.97 -6.58
CA GLY A 163 -6.97 -10.27 -7.13
C GLY A 163 -8.42 -10.66 -6.77
N GLN A 164 -8.81 -10.43 -5.52
CA GLN A 164 -10.19 -10.67 -5.07
C GLN A 164 -11.19 -9.77 -5.82
N ILE A 165 -10.85 -8.50 -6.01
CA ILE A 165 -11.68 -7.54 -6.75
C ILE A 165 -11.74 -7.93 -8.23
N ALA A 166 -10.64 -8.34 -8.86
CA ALA A 166 -10.63 -8.81 -10.24
C ALA A 166 -11.61 -9.99 -10.45
N ARG A 167 -11.67 -10.92 -9.50
CA ARG A 167 -12.67 -11.99 -9.49
C ARG A 167 -14.12 -11.47 -9.45
N GLN A 168 -14.38 -10.47 -8.61
CA GLN A 168 -15.71 -9.86 -8.53
C GLN A 168 -16.10 -9.12 -9.82
N PHE A 169 -15.11 -8.66 -10.61
CA PHE A 169 -15.33 -8.07 -11.94
C PHE A 169 -15.44 -9.14 -13.05
N GLY A 170 -15.37 -10.44 -12.70
CA GLY A 170 -15.59 -11.54 -13.61
C GLY A 170 -14.34 -12.05 -14.31
N ALA A 171 -13.14 -11.73 -13.81
CA ALA A 171 -11.92 -12.32 -14.33
C ALA A 171 -12.00 -13.85 -14.32
N ALA A 172 -11.73 -14.48 -15.47
CA ALA A 172 -11.74 -15.93 -15.59
C ALA A 172 -10.51 -16.55 -14.94
N ARG A 173 -9.38 -15.83 -14.96
CA ARG A 173 -8.11 -16.26 -14.38
C ARG A 173 -7.40 -15.09 -13.71
N VAL A 174 -6.88 -15.31 -12.50
CA VAL A 174 -6.12 -14.32 -11.74
C VAL A 174 -4.77 -14.91 -11.38
N ILE A 175 -3.70 -14.27 -11.86
CA ILE A 175 -2.31 -14.68 -11.64
C ILE A 175 -1.65 -13.62 -10.77
N GLY A 176 -0.94 -14.03 -9.72
CA GLY A 176 -0.20 -13.11 -8.85
C GLY A 176 1.30 -13.24 -9.00
N SER A 177 2.04 -12.26 -8.49
CA SER A 177 3.48 -12.43 -8.24
C SER A 177 3.85 -12.20 -6.79
N THR A 178 4.85 -12.93 -6.30
CA THR A 178 5.44 -12.74 -4.96
C THR A 178 6.88 -13.22 -4.93
N GLY A 179 7.66 -12.80 -3.93
CA GLY A 179 9.02 -13.32 -3.69
C GLY A 179 9.07 -14.54 -2.75
N SER A 180 7.92 -15.09 -2.32
CA SER A 180 7.87 -16.15 -1.31
C SER A 180 6.91 -17.26 -1.71
N ARG A 181 7.41 -18.51 -1.72
CA ARG A 181 6.57 -19.69 -1.98
C ARG A 181 5.47 -19.84 -0.94
N GLN A 182 5.78 -19.63 0.34
CA GLN A 182 4.76 -19.68 1.40
C GLN A 182 3.62 -18.68 1.17
N LYS A 183 3.94 -17.46 0.69
CA LYS A 183 2.90 -16.48 0.33
C LYS A 183 2.15 -16.88 -0.94
N ALA A 184 2.83 -17.51 -1.91
CA ALA A 184 2.17 -18.02 -3.10
C ALA A 184 1.11 -19.07 -2.75
N ASP A 185 1.42 -20.01 -1.86
CA ASP A 185 0.48 -21.03 -1.39
C ASP A 185 -0.75 -20.41 -0.72
N ARG A 186 -0.55 -19.33 0.07
CA ARG A 186 -1.65 -18.60 0.70
C ARG A 186 -2.47 -17.77 -0.29
N LEU A 187 -1.85 -17.15 -1.29
CA LEU A 187 -2.56 -16.44 -2.37
C LEU A 187 -3.52 -17.39 -3.09
N ILE A 188 -3.06 -18.61 -3.41
CA ILE A 188 -3.88 -19.63 -4.07
C ILE A 188 -4.95 -20.18 -3.11
N GLY A 189 -4.56 -20.61 -1.92
CA GLY A 189 -5.45 -21.29 -0.99
C GLY A 189 -6.47 -20.40 -0.28
N GLU A 190 -6.13 -19.13 -0.04
CA GLU A 190 -6.93 -18.22 0.79
C GLU A 190 -7.56 -17.05 -0.01
N LEU A 191 -6.90 -16.58 -1.09
CA LEU A 191 -7.29 -15.33 -1.77
C LEU A 191 -7.78 -15.54 -3.22
N GLY A 192 -7.92 -16.78 -3.65
CA GLY A 192 -8.52 -17.11 -4.94
C GLY A 192 -7.68 -16.80 -6.18
N TYR A 193 -6.36 -16.72 -6.03
CA TYR A 193 -5.44 -16.69 -7.15
C TYR A 193 -5.34 -18.10 -7.78
N ASP A 194 -5.32 -18.20 -9.11
CA ASP A 194 -5.23 -19.48 -9.81
C ASP A 194 -3.77 -19.95 -9.97
N ALA A 195 -2.86 -19.00 -10.08
CA ALA A 195 -1.42 -19.27 -10.20
C ALA A 195 -0.62 -18.11 -9.62
N VAL A 196 0.64 -18.38 -9.27
CA VAL A 196 1.54 -17.37 -8.74
C VAL A 196 2.93 -17.54 -9.34
N VAL A 197 3.45 -16.46 -9.89
CA VAL A 197 4.83 -16.32 -10.36
C VAL A 197 5.71 -15.96 -9.17
N ILE A 198 6.87 -16.64 -9.02
CA ILE A 198 7.76 -16.44 -7.88
C ILE A 198 9.03 -15.74 -8.35
N ARG A 199 9.24 -14.51 -7.90
CA ARG A 199 10.47 -13.75 -8.15
C ARG A 199 11.67 -14.51 -7.59
N GLY A 200 12.71 -14.69 -8.42
CA GLY A 200 13.93 -15.42 -8.06
C GLY A 200 13.86 -16.93 -8.29
N ALA A 201 12.72 -17.49 -8.72
CA ALA A 201 12.61 -18.91 -9.06
C ALA A 201 12.86 -19.20 -10.55
N GLY A 202 13.27 -18.21 -11.33
CA GLY A 202 13.52 -18.26 -12.76
C GLY A 202 12.98 -17.01 -13.45
N PRO A 203 13.14 -16.86 -14.77
CA PRO A 203 12.62 -15.71 -15.52
C PRO A 203 11.12 -15.53 -15.30
N ILE A 204 10.71 -14.31 -15.01
CA ILE A 204 9.29 -13.99 -14.75
C ILE A 204 8.43 -14.27 -15.99
N GLU A 205 8.96 -13.94 -17.17
CA GLU A 205 8.25 -14.14 -18.44
C GLU A 205 7.93 -15.62 -18.70
N ASP A 206 8.86 -16.53 -18.47
CA ASP A 206 8.66 -17.96 -18.68
C ASP A 206 7.59 -18.51 -17.75
N GLN A 207 7.66 -18.16 -16.45
CA GLN A 207 6.67 -18.54 -15.46
C GLN A 207 5.28 -17.97 -15.82
N LEU A 208 5.22 -16.73 -16.32
CA LEU A 208 3.97 -16.07 -16.68
C LEU A 208 3.37 -16.70 -17.97
N ARG A 209 4.18 -17.10 -18.94
CA ARG A 209 3.73 -17.87 -20.12
C ARG A 209 3.14 -19.22 -19.74
N GLU A 210 3.74 -19.90 -18.78
CA GLU A 210 3.21 -21.17 -18.26
C GLU A 210 1.88 -20.94 -17.51
N ALA A 211 1.81 -19.87 -16.68
CA ALA A 211 0.62 -19.54 -15.92
C ALA A 211 -0.52 -18.97 -16.80
N ALA A 212 -0.22 -18.35 -17.93
CA ALA A 212 -1.16 -17.73 -18.88
C ALA A 212 -0.88 -18.20 -20.31
N PRO A 213 -1.20 -19.48 -20.65
CA PRO A 213 -0.91 -20.03 -21.97
C PRO A 213 -1.64 -19.29 -23.11
N ASP A 214 -2.79 -18.70 -22.81
CA ASP A 214 -3.58 -17.89 -23.77
C ASP A 214 -3.26 -16.38 -23.66
N GLY A 215 -2.22 -16.00 -22.92
CA GLY A 215 -1.81 -14.61 -22.70
C GLY A 215 -2.56 -13.90 -21.58
N VAL A 216 -2.26 -12.59 -21.40
CA VAL A 216 -2.81 -11.74 -20.34
C VAL A 216 -3.62 -10.59 -20.96
N ASP A 217 -4.85 -10.37 -20.49
CA ASP A 217 -5.77 -9.33 -20.98
C ASP A 217 -5.71 -8.04 -20.16
N ALA A 218 -5.45 -8.17 -18.87
CA ALA A 218 -5.36 -7.03 -17.96
C ALA A 218 -4.21 -7.20 -16.95
N VAL A 219 -3.51 -6.10 -16.66
CA VAL A 219 -2.40 -6.10 -15.69
C VAL A 219 -2.64 -5.03 -14.65
N PHE A 220 -2.52 -5.41 -13.38
CA PHE A 220 -2.48 -4.52 -12.26
C PHE A 220 -1.04 -4.47 -11.74
N ASP A 221 -0.32 -3.40 -12.07
CA ASP A 221 1.11 -3.31 -11.74
C ASP A 221 1.39 -2.39 -10.55
N ASN A 222 1.93 -3.00 -9.48
CA ASN A 222 2.43 -2.30 -8.28
C ASN A 222 3.96 -2.19 -8.25
N VAL A 223 4.66 -2.88 -9.17
CA VAL A 223 6.10 -3.15 -8.99
C VAL A 223 6.95 -2.46 -10.05
N GLY A 224 6.54 -2.53 -11.32
CA GLY A 224 7.38 -2.09 -12.44
C GLY A 224 8.50 -3.08 -12.77
N GLY A 225 9.57 -2.57 -13.40
CA GLY A 225 10.80 -3.34 -13.70
C GLY A 225 10.53 -4.60 -14.53
N GLU A 226 11.28 -5.67 -14.23
CA GLU A 226 11.20 -6.98 -14.91
C GLU A 226 9.76 -7.52 -14.99
N GLN A 227 8.93 -7.30 -13.96
CA GLN A 227 7.57 -7.82 -13.94
C GLN A 227 6.66 -7.12 -14.95
N LEU A 228 6.79 -5.81 -15.10
CA LEU A 228 6.06 -5.05 -16.12
C LEU A 228 6.54 -5.42 -17.53
N THR A 229 7.85 -5.56 -17.74
CA THR A 229 8.41 -6.01 -19.02
C THR A 229 7.88 -7.39 -19.39
N ALA A 230 7.89 -8.35 -18.47
CA ALA A 230 7.34 -9.69 -18.67
C ALA A 230 5.83 -9.66 -18.96
N ALA A 231 5.07 -8.82 -18.24
CA ALA A 231 3.65 -8.65 -18.48
C ALA A 231 3.36 -8.13 -19.89
N ILE A 232 4.12 -7.14 -20.37
CA ILE A 232 4.03 -6.63 -21.75
C ILE A 232 4.37 -7.73 -22.76
N ALA A 233 5.40 -8.55 -22.50
CA ALA A 233 5.83 -9.62 -23.41
C ALA A 233 4.75 -10.69 -23.65
N VAL A 234 3.93 -10.98 -22.64
CA VAL A 234 2.85 -12.01 -22.72
C VAL A 234 1.45 -11.42 -22.91
N ALA A 235 1.33 -10.09 -23.00
CA ALA A 235 0.04 -9.40 -23.14
C ALA A 235 -0.66 -9.74 -24.45
N ASN A 236 -1.96 -9.93 -24.38
CA ASN A 236 -2.83 -10.11 -25.53
C ASN A 236 -2.99 -8.81 -26.33
N ARG A 237 -3.49 -8.93 -27.57
CA ARG A 237 -3.90 -7.78 -28.34
C ARG A 237 -5.04 -7.03 -27.63
N GLY A 238 -4.87 -5.71 -27.44
CA GLY A 238 -5.83 -4.88 -26.72
C GLY A 238 -5.73 -5.00 -25.19
N ALA A 239 -4.64 -5.58 -24.67
CA ALA A 239 -4.42 -5.65 -23.24
C ALA A 239 -4.35 -4.27 -22.58
N ARG A 240 -4.77 -4.20 -21.33
CA ARG A 240 -4.88 -2.97 -20.54
C ARG A 240 -4.03 -3.10 -19.29
N ILE A 241 -3.08 -2.20 -19.12
CA ILE A 241 -2.09 -2.23 -18.04
C ILE A 241 -2.25 -0.97 -17.18
N ALA A 242 -2.64 -1.15 -15.93
CA ALA A 242 -2.67 -0.10 -14.92
C ALA A 242 -1.34 -0.08 -14.15
N ILE A 243 -0.63 1.03 -14.19
CA ILE A 243 0.52 1.29 -13.32
C ILE A 243 0.02 2.03 -12.09
N VAL A 244 0.00 1.34 -10.96
CA VAL A 244 -0.56 1.81 -9.68
C VAL A 244 0.54 2.11 -8.67
N GLY A 245 1.68 1.45 -8.80
CA GLY A 245 2.82 1.60 -7.91
C GLY A 245 4.15 1.30 -8.60
N ALA A 246 5.25 1.59 -7.92
CA ALA A 246 6.61 1.40 -8.39
C ALA A 246 7.51 0.82 -7.29
N LEU A 247 7.09 -0.31 -6.67
CA LEU A 247 7.82 -0.93 -5.57
C LEU A 247 9.25 -1.32 -5.93
N ALA A 248 9.53 -1.66 -7.19
CA ALA A 248 10.89 -1.96 -7.63
C ALA A 248 11.82 -0.76 -7.43
N SER A 249 11.37 0.45 -7.77
CA SER A 249 12.14 1.68 -7.55
C SER A 249 12.23 2.06 -6.07
N GLN A 250 11.16 1.84 -5.31
CA GLN A 250 11.12 2.14 -3.87
C GLN A 250 12.05 1.23 -3.05
N LEU A 251 12.25 -0.03 -3.48
CA LEU A 251 13.11 -1.00 -2.80
C LEU A 251 14.53 -1.10 -3.40
N ALA A 252 14.77 -0.65 -4.64
CA ALA A 252 16.09 -0.66 -5.28
C ALA A 252 17.08 0.27 -4.55
N THR A 253 16.61 1.36 -3.97
CA THR A 253 17.40 2.24 -3.10
C THR A 253 17.98 1.50 -1.89
N GLU A 254 17.39 0.37 -1.47
CA GLU A 254 17.88 -0.46 -0.38
C GLU A 254 19.06 -1.38 -0.81
N ALA A 255 19.10 -1.83 -2.05
CA ALA A 255 20.09 -2.80 -2.52
C ALA A 255 21.45 -2.16 -2.87
N THR A 256 21.45 -0.92 -3.36
CA THR A 256 22.66 -0.23 -3.80
C THR A 256 23.55 0.27 -2.67
N ASN A 257 22.97 0.53 -1.50
CA ASN A 257 23.74 0.95 -0.32
C ASN A 257 24.33 -0.22 0.51
N ALA A 258 24.03 -1.47 0.14
CA ALA A 258 24.53 -2.67 0.83
C ALA A 258 25.85 -3.22 0.27
N SER A 259 26.34 -2.71 -0.87
CA SER A 259 27.64 -3.08 -1.43
C SER A 259 28.68 -1.98 -1.11
N ASP A 260 29.52 -2.26 -0.12
CA ASP A 260 30.77 -1.53 0.17
C ASP A 260 31.76 -1.70 -1.00
N THR A 261 31.57 -0.98 -2.11
CA THR A 261 32.59 -0.86 -3.16
C THR A 261 32.71 0.60 -3.62
N SER A 262 33.87 1.14 -3.40
CA SER A 262 34.31 2.50 -3.65
C SER A 262 34.58 2.80 -5.13
N ASP A 263 33.61 2.65 -6.04
CA ASP A 263 33.75 3.11 -7.41
C ASP A 263 32.53 3.94 -7.84
N ALA A 264 32.79 5.18 -8.21
CA ALA A 264 31.79 6.18 -8.60
C ALA A 264 31.03 5.87 -9.91
N SER A 265 31.26 4.70 -10.53
CA SER A 265 30.51 4.21 -11.69
C SER A 265 29.16 3.57 -11.32
N ASP A 266 28.98 3.13 -10.05
CA ASP A 266 27.81 2.37 -9.62
C ASP A 266 26.59 3.24 -9.30
N ALA A 267 26.76 4.55 -9.12
CA ALA A 267 25.65 5.47 -8.87
C ALA A 267 24.72 5.65 -10.10
N SER A 268 25.22 5.40 -11.32
CA SER A 268 24.39 5.41 -12.54
C SER A 268 23.53 4.14 -12.67
N ASP A 269 24.03 3.00 -12.20
CA ASP A 269 23.33 1.72 -12.28
C ASP A 269 22.15 1.62 -11.31
N ALA A 270 22.21 2.32 -10.17
CA ALA A 270 21.12 2.38 -9.21
C ALA A 270 19.90 3.15 -9.74
N SER A 271 20.13 4.24 -10.49
CA SER A 271 19.05 4.99 -11.12
C SER A 271 18.42 4.22 -12.29
N ASP A 272 19.17 3.32 -12.92
CA ASP A 272 18.69 2.48 -14.02
C ASP A 272 17.86 1.27 -13.53
N ALA A 273 18.17 0.71 -12.36
CA ALA A 273 17.37 -0.38 -11.76
C ALA A 273 15.91 0.02 -11.44
N SER A 274 15.63 1.32 -11.30
CA SER A 274 14.28 1.85 -11.10
C SER A 274 13.49 2.07 -12.40
N LYS A 275 14.16 2.07 -13.55
CA LYS A 275 13.53 2.31 -14.86
C LYS A 275 13.07 0.99 -15.48
N THR A 276 11.94 1.03 -16.16
CA THR A 276 11.43 -0.08 -16.95
C THR A 276 11.65 0.22 -18.43
N GLU A 277 12.41 -0.61 -19.12
CA GLU A 277 12.48 -0.54 -20.59
C GLU A 277 11.20 -1.10 -21.21
N ILE A 278 10.60 -0.35 -22.11
CA ILE A 278 9.37 -0.72 -22.80
C ILE A 278 9.60 -0.78 -24.29
N ASP A 279 9.37 -1.95 -24.90
CA ASP A 279 9.31 -2.11 -26.34
C ASP A 279 8.04 -1.44 -26.91
N THR A 280 8.20 -0.24 -27.44
CA THR A 280 7.08 0.53 -28.00
C THR A 280 6.48 -0.11 -29.25
N LEU A 281 7.25 -0.95 -30.00
CA LEU A 281 6.72 -1.69 -31.13
C LEU A 281 5.74 -2.77 -30.67
N SER A 282 6.01 -3.43 -29.55
CA SER A 282 5.07 -4.36 -28.92
C SER A 282 3.78 -3.67 -28.51
N LEU A 283 3.84 -2.46 -27.92
CA LEU A 283 2.64 -1.68 -27.59
C LEU A 283 1.81 -1.37 -28.83
N LEU A 284 2.47 -0.87 -29.89
CA LEU A 284 1.80 -0.49 -31.15
C LEU A 284 1.17 -1.71 -31.83
N SER A 285 1.96 -2.77 -32.07
CA SER A 285 1.53 -3.92 -32.86
C SER A 285 0.38 -4.70 -32.22
N ARG A 286 0.31 -4.71 -30.89
CA ARG A 286 -0.75 -5.38 -30.11
C ARG A 286 -1.81 -4.44 -29.56
N SER A 287 -1.73 -3.12 -29.82
CA SER A 287 -2.66 -2.11 -29.34
C SER A 287 -2.80 -2.14 -27.81
N ILE A 288 -1.69 -2.29 -27.09
CA ILE A 288 -1.67 -2.33 -25.63
C ILE A 288 -1.85 -0.92 -25.08
N THR A 289 -2.74 -0.77 -24.09
CA THR A 289 -2.90 0.46 -23.32
C THR A 289 -2.07 0.38 -22.04
N LEU A 290 -1.23 1.38 -21.81
CA LEU A 290 -0.47 1.56 -20.57
C LEU A 290 -0.96 2.86 -19.89
N ARG A 291 -1.46 2.76 -18.66
CA ARG A 291 -2.06 3.88 -17.93
C ARG A 291 -1.50 4.00 -16.52
N GLY A 292 -0.84 5.11 -16.20
CA GLY A 292 -0.58 5.51 -14.82
C GLY A 292 -1.88 5.99 -14.16
N ILE A 293 -2.16 5.57 -12.94
CA ILE A 293 -3.37 5.94 -12.21
C ILE A 293 -3.09 6.09 -10.71
N ALA A 294 -3.60 7.14 -10.10
CA ALA A 294 -3.35 7.47 -8.71
C ALA A 294 -4.65 7.72 -7.93
N LEU A 295 -4.71 7.25 -6.69
CA LEU A 295 -5.92 7.30 -5.87
C LEU A 295 -6.40 8.74 -5.60
N TYR A 296 -5.49 9.70 -5.47
CA TYR A 296 -5.87 11.10 -5.17
C TYR A 296 -6.73 11.74 -6.28
N ASP A 297 -6.72 11.21 -7.50
CA ASP A 297 -7.61 11.63 -8.60
C ASP A 297 -8.97 10.91 -8.57
N HIS A 298 -9.16 9.95 -7.65
CA HIS A 298 -10.30 9.03 -7.60
C HIS A 298 -10.85 8.83 -6.19
N LEU A 299 -10.84 9.87 -5.35
CA LEU A 299 -11.29 9.79 -3.95
C LEU A 299 -12.78 9.44 -3.80
N ASP A 300 -13.58 9.64 -4.84
CA ASP A 300 -14.98 9.21 -4.94
C ASP A 300 -15.16 7.69 -4.79
N LEU A 301 -14.11 6.90 -5.01
CA LEU A 301 -14.13 5.45 -4.81
C LEU A 301 -14.06 5.03 -3.33
N ILE A 302 -13.59 5.89 -2.42
CA ILE A 302 -13.42 5.53 -1.01
C ILE A 302 -14.76 5.14 -0.35
N PRO A 303 -15.85 5.95 -0.44
CA PRO A 303 -17.14 5.55 0.12
C PRO A 303 -17.74 4.32 -0.58
N GLN A 304 -17.51 4.16 -1.88
CA GLN A 304 -17.94 2.98 -2.63
C GLN A 304 -17.21 1.73 -2.15
N TRP A 305 -15.89 1.82 -1.98
CA TRP A 305 -15.08 0.74 -1.44
C TRP A 305 -15.54 0.33 -0.04
N ASN A 306 -15.72 1.29 0.87
CA ASN A 306 -16.09 1.00 2.25
C ASN A 306 -17.38 0.17 2.33
N ARG A 307 -18.42 0.54 1.56
CA ARG A 307 -19.67 -0.25 1.50
C ARG A 307 -19.46 -1.64 0.90
N ARG A 308 -18.76 -1.72 -0.23
CA ARG A 308 -18.44 -3.00 -0.90
C ARG A 308 -17.63 -3.92 -0.02
N PHE A 309 -16.64 -3.37 0.67
CA PHE A 309 -15.74 -4.13 1.52
C PHE A 309 -16.45 -4.64 2.77
N ALA A 310 -17.26 -3.80 3.42
CA ALA A 310 -18.09 -4.20 4.55
C ALA A 310 -19.03 -5.36 4.18
N GLU A 311 -19.70 -5.27 3.04
CA GLU A 311 -20.55 -6.35 2.53
C GLU A 311 -19.74 -7.60 2.21
N GLY A 312 -18.59 -7.45 1.55
CA GLY A 312 -17.69 -8.56 1.22
C GLY A 312 -17.17 -9.29 2.44
N LEU A 313 -16.78 -8.56 3.48
CA LEU A 313 -16.35 -9.14 4.76
C LEU A 313 -17.50 -9.87 5.46
N ARG A 314 -18.70 -9.31 5.46
CA ARG A 314 -19.89 -9.90 6.08
C ARG A 314 -20.33 -11.18 5.38
N THR A 315 -20.22 -11.24 4.05
CA THR A 315 -20.64 -12.42 3.23
C THR A 315 -19.52 -13.42 3.00
N GLY A 316 -18.28 -13.10 3.38
CA GLY A 316 -17.09 -13.92 3.11
C GLY A 316 -16.63 -13.90 1.65
N THR A 317 -17.15 -12.98 0.82
CA THR A 317 -16.73 -12.83 -0.59
C THR A 317 -15.47 -11.97 -0.75
N LEU A 318 -15.11 -11.25 0.29
CA LEU A 318 -13.82 -10.58 0.44
C LEU A 318 -13.23 -10.91 1.80
N SER A 319 -11.93 -11.04 1.86
CA SER A 319 -11.16 -11.15 3.10
C SER A 319 -10.18 -9.98 3.22
N PHE A 320 -9.80 -9.68 4.45
CA PHE A 320 -8.81 -8.65 4.75
C PHE A 320 -7.55 -9.28 5.33
N PRO A 321 -6.60 -9.75 4.49
CA PRO A 321 -5.33 -10.22 4.98
C PRO A 321 -4.52 -9.04 5.54
N HIS A 322 -4.15 -9.13 6.80
CA HIS A 322 -3.31 -8.13 7.44
C HIS A 322 -2.53 -8.71 8.62
N ALA A 323 -1.38 -8.12 8.89
CA ALA A 323 -0.63 -8.34 10.12
C ALA A 323 -0.98 -7.25 11.13
N ARG A 324 -1.04 -7.61 12.42
CA ARG A 324 -1.24 -6.68 13.54
C ARG A 324 -0.05 -6.72 14.46
N LEU A 325 0.52 -5.56 14.71
CA LEU A 325 1.50 -5.33 15.77
C LEU A 325 0.81 -4.48 16.86
N ARG A 326 1.16 -4.67 18.12
CA ARG A 326 0.49 -3.98 19.24
C ARG A 326 1.44 -3.04 19.95
N GLY A 327 0.97 -1.82 20.20
CA GLY A 327 1.69 -0.75 20.84
C GLY A 327 2.48 0.09 19.83
N ILE A 328 2.55 1.39 20.10
CA ILE A 328 3.22 2.36 19.22
C ILE A 328 4.73 2.07 19.05
N GLU A 329 5.33 1.45 20.05
CA GLU A 329 6.73 1.02 20.04
C GLU A 329 7.04 -0.01 18.95
N GLN A 330 6.02 -0.68 18.42
CA GLN A 330 6.16 -1.63 17.31
C GLN A 330 6.10 -0.97 15.93
N ALA A 331 5.82 0.32 15.84
CA ALA A 331 5.66 1.01 14.56
C ALA A 331 6.93 1.02 13.69
N PRO A 332 8.14 1.26 14.22
CA PRO A 332 9.40 1.11 13.48
C PRO A 332 9.60 -0.30 12.94
N GLN A 333 9.38 -1.32 13.79
CA GLN A 333 9.45 -2.73 13.39
C GLN A 333 8.44 -3.05 12.29
N ALA A 334 7.21 -2.53 12.39
CA ALA A 334 6.16 -2.75 11.39
C ALA A 334 6.59 -2.23 10.00
N LEU A 335 7.21 -1.05 9.93
CA LEU A 335 7.71 -0.51 8.67
C LEU A 335 8.90 -1.32 8.13
N ARG A 336 9.86 -1.67 8.98
CA ARG A 336 11.00 -2.52 8.60
C ARG A 336 10.53 -3.87 8.06
N GLU A 337 9.67 -4.58 8.77
CA GLU A 337 9.16 -5.89 8.34
C GLU A 337 8.30 -5.82 7.08
N LEU A 338 7.60 -4.69 6.86
CA LEU A 338 6.87 -4.45 5.62
C LEU A 338 7.84 -4.30 4.44
N THR A 339 8.90 -3.51 4.57
CA THR A 339 9.91 -3.32 3.49
C THR A 339 10.68 -4.61 3.21
N GLU A 340 10.97 -5.42 4.22
CA GLU A 340 11.54 -6.76 4.08
C GLU A 340 10.54 -7.77 3.47
N GLY A 341 9.29 -7.37 3.27
CA GLY A 341 8.26 -8.23 2.70
C GLY A 341 7.90 -9.42 3.59
N ARG A 342 7.92 -9.30 4.93
CA ARG A 342 7.62 -10.42 5.83
C ARG A 342 6.13 -10.76 5.92
N HIS A 343 5.25 -9.79 5.71
CA HIS A 343 3.81 -9.93 5.90
C HIS A 343 3.05 -10.25 4.60
N LEU A 344 1.90 -10.87 4.73
CA LEU A 344 0.89 -10.99 3.69
C LEU A 344 -0.23 -9.98 3.99
N GLY A 345 -0.59 -9.17 2.98
CA GLY A 345 -1.63 -8.16 3.11
C GLY A 345 -1.13 -6.85 3.71
N ALA A 346 -2.04 -6.11 4.35
CA ALA A 346 -1.74 -4.84 5.00
C ALA A 346 -0.96 -5.03 6.31
N VAL A 347 -0.29 -3.97 6.77
CA VAL A 347 0.36 -3.95 8.09
C VAL A 347 -0.30 -2.86 8.93
N ILE A 348 -0.82 -3.25 10.08
CA ILE A 348 -1.58 -2.39 11.01
C ILE A 348 -0.89 -2.41 12.36
N VAL A 349 -0.75 -1.24 12.98
CA VAL A 349 -0.36 -1.12 14.39
C VAL A 349 -1.59 -0.73 15.19
N GLU A 350 -1.91 -1.55 16.18
CA GLU A 350 -2.98 -1.33 17.17
C GLU A 350 -2.35 -0.58 18.35
N LEU A 351 -2.90 0.61 18.69
CA LEU A 351 -2.36 1.56 19.66
C LEU A 351 -3.05 1.46 21.03
#